data_01ff7835695e7af9b8ee9994afc44f65
#
_entry.id   01ff7835695e7af9b8ee9994afc44f65
#
_cell.length_a   1.000
_cell.length_b   1.000
_cell.length_c   1.000
_cell.angle_alpha   90.00
_cell.angle_beta   90.00
_cell.angle_gamma   90.00
#
_symmetry.space_group_name_H-M   'P 1'
#
loop_
_entity.id
_entity.type
_entity.pdbx_description
1 polymer ?
#
loop_
_entity_poly.entity_id
_entity_poly.type
_entity_poly.pdbx_seq_one_letter_code
_entity_poly.pdbx_strand_id
1 'polypeptide(L)'
;MRENKHSKKLAFAVLAATAAVGVSAVAPVSAASINTADGLIVTSDTPVSSNVAVPTTVVTGSGNIAVGQQNEVRSTSGSTSAFGNQNYVNGQDANAFGDGNAAFGHYAQVFGDTNEANGNQTVAYGYNNIVGEFQAAASPTDSHRVDPTTAANRSAAVGVQNKIAGGAENATAFGVGNTVSIADHSFRDRTSDNEPDSATRQAGSYGANSVAVGNSNTVSGDAAIAIGSKSQATLSNATAIGNTATANRVGTIAIGTRAQAGDFVANPNVVTDAQLAGKLSARQDGADRAVAVGYESRAVGYKSNAIGSGAWALDNHSTAIGSSAQATANHAQAFGAGA
;
A
#
# COMPACT_ATOMS: atom_id res chain seq x y z
N MET A 1 2.50 -45.98 2.65
CA MET A 1 3.26 -44.82 3.11
C MET A 1 4.59 -44.76 2.34
N ARG A 2 4.77 -43.79 1.45
CA ARG A 2 6.07 -43.57 0.79
C ARG A 2 6.88 -42.60 1.67
N GLU A 3 7.90 -43.12 2.36
CA GLU A 3 8.85 -42.29 3.05
C GLU A 3 9.55 -41.36 2.06
N ASN A 4 9.55 -40.06 2.38
CA ASN A 4 10.15 -39.05 1.53
C ASN A 4 11.68 -39.14 1.59
N LYS A 5 12.29 -39.82 0.59
CA LYS A 5 13.75 -40.06 0.51
C LYS A 5 14.61 -38.77 0.47
N HIS A 6 14.01 -37.63 0.23
CA HIS A 6 14.74 -36.35 0.14
C HIS A 6 15.09 -35.77 1.51
N SER A 7 14.25 -35.95 2.52
CA SER A 7 14.54 -35.46 3.89
C SER A 7 15.74 -36.17 4.51
N LYS A 8 15.92 -37.46 4.23
CA LYS A 8 17.08 -38.22 4.74
C LYS A 8 18.40 -37.81 4.09
N LYS A 9 18.40 -37.39 2.82
CA LYS A 9 19.61 -36.94 2.13
C LYS A 9 20.06 -35.55 2.58
N LEU A 10 19.15 -34.65 2.92
CA LEU A 10 19.50 -33.33 3.43
C LEU A 10 20.08 -33.39 4.84
N ALA A 11 19.51 -34.23 5.71
CA ALA A 11 20.04 -34.45 7.05
C ALA A 11 21.45 -35.05 7.04
N PHE A 12 21.75 -35.94 6.08
CA PHE A 12 23.08 -36.53 5.95
C PHE A 12 24.13 -35.55 5.40
N ALA A 13 23.78 -34.63 4.52
CA ALA A 13 24.67 -33.63 3.96
C ALA A 13 25.07 -32.57 5.01
N VAL A 14 24.17 -32.19 5.89
CA VAL A 14 24.46 -31.24 6.98
C VAL A 14 25.35 -31.88 8.05
N LEU A 15 25.14 -33.16 8.36
CA LEU A 15 25.97 -33.89 9.34
C LEU A 15 27.38 -34.20 8.81
N ALA A 16 27.53 -34.43 7.50
CA ALA A 16 28.84 -34.71 6.88
C ALA A 16 29.70 -33.44 6.76
N ALA A 17 29.09 -32.25 6.60
CA ALA A 17 29.82 -30.99 6.54
C ALA A 17 30.41 -30.57 7.90
N THR A 18 29.82 -30.97 9.01
CA THR A 18 30.33 -30.70 10.36
C THR A 18 31.45 -31.64 10.79
N ALA A 19 31.58 -32.78 10.16
CA ALA A 19 32.63 -33.79 10.54
C ALA A 19 33.97 -33.59 9.80
N ALA A 20 34.07 -32.74 8.79
CA ALA A 20 35.22 -32.62 7.92
C ALA A 20 36.18 -31.43 8.23
N VAL A 21 35.83 -30.57 9.21
CA VAL A 21 36.70 -29.45 9.60
C VAL A 21 37.34 -29.78 10.95
N GLY A 22 38.55 -30.28 10.92
CA GLY A 22 39.41 -30.40 12.10
C GLY A 22 39.78 -29.02 12.62
N VAL A 23 39.11 -28.56 13.67
CA VAL A 23 39.37 -27.26 14.28
C VAL A 23 39.83 -27.47 15.73
N SER A 24 41.03 -27.03 16.00
CA SER A 24 41.51 -26.76 17.36
C SER A 24 40.66 -25.64 17.98
N ALA A 25 40.02 -25.95 19.09
CA ALA A 25 39.45 -25.03 20.09
C ALA A 25 38.72 -23.79 19.55
N VAL A 26 37.64 -23.99 18.87
CA VAL A 26 36.60 -22.96 18.74
C VAL A 26 35.53 -23.29 19.78
N ALA A 27 35.08 -22.24 20.50
CA ALA A 27 33.95 -22.34 21.43
C ALA A 27 32.78 -23.10 20.80
N PRO A 28 32.05 -23.92 21.56
CA PRO A 28 31.01 -24.75 20.98
C PRO A 28 30.01 -23.84 20.23
N VAL A 29 29.99 -23.98 18.91
CA VAL A 29 28.87 -23.51 18.11
C VAL A 29 27.68 -24.22 18.70
N SER A 30 26.75 -23.50 19.30
CA SER A 30 25.54 -24.12 19.84
C SER A 30 24.89 -24.92 18.71
N ALA A 31 24.70 -26.21 18.99
CA ALA A 31 24.23 -27.15 17.98
C ALA A 31 22.95 -26.60 17.33
N ALA A 32 22.95 -26.47 16.00
CA ALA A 32 21.74 -26.28 15.26
C ALA A 32 20.75 -27.39 15.66
N SER A 33 19.69 -27.05 16.35
CA SER A 33 18.68 -28.02 16.71
C SER A 33 17.79 -28.26 15.50
N ILE A 34 17.74 -29.49 15.02
CA ILE A 34 16.78 -29.92 13.99
C ILE A 34 15.63 -30.60 14.72
N ASN A 35 14.50 -29.93 14.84
CA ASN A 35 13.28 -30.55 15.35
C ASN A 35 12.38 -30.88 14.15
N THR A 36 12.11 -32.18 13.96
CA THR A 36 11.35 -32.68 12.81
C THR A 36 9.93 -33.13 13.17
N ALA A 37 9.53 -33.06 14.43
CA ALA A 37 8.21 -33.51 14.87
C ALA A 37 7.12 -32.48 14.56
N ASP A 38 7.44 -31.17 14.71
CA ASP A 38 6.49 -30.07 14.56
C ASP A 38 6.89 -29.06 13.46
N GLY A 39 7.97 -29.32 12.75
CA GLY A 39 8.53 -28.43 11.71
C GLY A 39 10.06 -28.48 11.68
N LEU A 40 10.67 -27.90 10.65
CA LEU A 40 12.13 -27.80 10.53
C LEU A 40 12.60 -26.46 11.10
N ILE A 41 13.35 -26.54 12.21
CA ILE A 41 14.04 -25.38 12.80
C ILE A 41 15.53 -25.50 12.52
N VAL A 42 16.12 -24.55 11.85
CA VAL A 42 17.57 -24.41 11.71
C VAL A 42 17.97 -23.07 12.29
N THR A 43 18.61 -23.07 13.45
CA THR A 43 19.07 -21.85 14.11
C THR A 43 20.59 -21.82 14.18
N SER A 44 21.16 -20.65 14.07
CA SER A 44 22.56 -20.37 14.30
C SER A 44 22.76 -19.46 15.53
N ASP A 45 21.89 -19.57 16.53
CA ASP A 45 21.97 -18.75 17.73
C ASP A 45 23.30 -19.05 18.45
N THR A 46 24.26 -18.15 18.35
CA THR A 46 25.46 -18.19 19.18
C THR A 46 25.06 -17.67 20.56
N PRO A 47 25.29 -18.40 21.63
CA PRO A 47 25.07 -17.88 22.97
C PRO A 47 25.98 -16.69 23.18
N VAL A 48 25.39 -15.48 23.18
CA VAL A 48 26.12 -14.32 23.68
C VAL A 48 26.24 -14.53 25.19
N SER A 49 27.46 -14.53 25.70
CA SER A 49 27.75 -14.70 27.13
C SER A 49 27.28 -13.48 27.94
N SER A 50 26.00 -13.23 27.96
CA SER A 50 25.36 -12.22 28.81
C SER A 50 24.01 -12.77 29.27
N ASN A 51 23.69 -12.57 30.54
CA ASN A 51 22.48 -13.02 31.21
C ASN A 51 21.16 -12.41 30.64
N VAL A 52 21.15 -12.09 29.36
CA VAL A 52 19.95 -11.65 28.64
C VAL A 52 19.45 -12.86 27.87
N ALA A 53 18.22 -13.29 28.15
CA ALA A 53 17.57 -14.34 27.38
C ALA A 53 17.49 -13.87 25.90
N VAL A 54 18.28 -14.53 25.03
CA VAL A 54 18.19 -14.29 23.59
C VAL A 54 16.87 -14.87 23.14
N PRO A 55 16.00 -14.11 22.45
CA PRO A 55 14.76 -14.66 21.91
C PRO A 55 15.09 -15.83 20.97
N THR A 56 14.53 -16.99 21.25
CA THR A 56 14.75 -18.21 20.45
C THR A 56 13.80 -18.25 19.27
N THR A 57 14.25 -18.87 18.17
CA THR A 57 13.33 -19.22 17.06
C THR A 57 12.25 -20.16 17.57
N VAL A 58 10.98 -19.82 17.32
CA VAL A 58 9.81 -20.58 17.74
C VAL A 58 9.03 -21.05 16.53
N VAL A 59 8.72 -22.35 16.45
CA VAL A 59 7.87 -22.93 15.41
C VAL A 59 6.76 -23.73 16.08
N THR A 60 5.52 -23.42 15.76
CA THR A 60 4.34 -24.17 16.21
C THR A 60 3.55 -24.70 15.02
N GLY A 61 3.08 -25.95 15.10
CA GLY A 61 2.35 -26.64 14.04
C GLY A 61 3.23 -27.42 13.07
N SER A 62 2.64 -28.38 12.37
CA SER A 62 3.34 -29.29 11.48
C SER A 62 3.50 -28.69 10.07
N GLY A 63 4.60 -29.02 9.40
CA GLY A 63 4.89 -28.58 8.03
C GLY A 63 5.50 -27.19 7.92
N ASN A 64 5.74 -26.51 9.04
CA ASN A 64 6.33 -25.18 9.08
C ASN A 64 7.87 -25.23 9.05
N ILE A 65 8.49 -24.20 8.49
CA ILE A 65 9.94 -24.07 8.36
C ILE A 65 10.40 -22.72 8.92
N ALA A 66 11.41 -22.75 9.80
CA ALA A 66 12.10 -21.55 10.21
C ALA A 66 13.62 -21.73 10.08
N VAL A 67 14.29 -20.84 9.38
CA VAL A 67 15.74 -20.86 9.17
C VAL A 67 16.32 -19.50 9.53
N GLY A 68 17.29 -19.47 10.46
CA GLY A 68 17.93 -18.25 10.93
C GLY A 68 17.68 -17.99 12.41
N GLN A 69 17.70 -16.72 12.82
CA GLN A 69 17.64 -16.33 14.24
C GLN A 69 16.33 -15.61 14.58
N GLN A 70 15.79 -15.87 15.77
CA GLN A 70 14.65 -15.15 16.33
C GLN A 70 13.41 -15.12 15.43
N ASN A 71 13.26 -16.11 14.56
CA ASN A 71 12.06 -16.26 13.75
C ASN A 71 10.93 -16.86 14.60
N GLU A 72 9.72 -16.37 14.40
CA GLU A 72 8.53 -16.91 15.04
C GLU A 72 7.51 -17.33 13.99
N VAL A 73 7.22 -18.63 13.90
CA VAL A 73 6.24 -19.20 12.99
C VAL A 73 5.11 -19.84 13.80
N ARG A 74 3.92 -19.27 13.71
CA ARG A 74 2.72 -19.68 14.43
C ARG A 74 1.61 -20.05 13.47
N SER A 75 1.70 -21.19 12.81
CA SER A 75 0.63 -21.69 11.96
C SER A 75 0.22 -23.08 12.38
N THR A 76 -1.06 -23.28 12.65
CA THR A 76 -1.61 -24.60 13.00
C THR A 76 -2.00 -25.42 11.78
N SER A 77 -1.99 -24.84 10.59
CA SER A 77 -2.35 -25.50 9.32
C SER A 77 -1.59 -24.87 8.16
N GLY A 78 -1.16 -25.70 7.21
CA GLY A 78 -0.45 -25.26 6.00
C GLY A 78 1.06 -25.28 6.14
N SER A 79 1.76 -24.92 5.05
CA SER A 79 3.21 -24.90 4.93
C SER A 79 3.72 -23.46 5.03
N THR A 80 4.02 -23.03 6.24
CA THR A 80 4.43 -21.65 6.55
C THR A 80 5.94 -21.57 6.73
N SER A 81 6.60 -20.57 6.21
CA SER A 81 8.05 -20.48 6.22
C SER A 81 8.58 -19.11 6.65
N ALA A 82 9.64 -19.11 7.44
CA ALA A 82 10.42 -17.93 7.79
C ALA A 82 11.90 -18.17 7.52
N PHE A 83 12.55 -17.31 6.75
CA PHE A 83 13.99 -17.38 6.45
C PHE A 83 14.66 -16.03 6.73
N GLY A 84 15.71 -16.04 7.56
CA GLY A 84 16.45 -14.83 7.96
C GLY A 84 16.33 -14.57 9.46
N ASN A 85 16.23 -13.30 9.86
CA ASN A 85 16.19 -12.95 11.27
C ASN A 85 14.90 -12.21 11.64
N GLN A 86 14.43 -12.43 12.87
CA GLN A 86 13.33 -11.66 13.47
C GLN A 86 12.04 -11.61 12.63
N ASN A 87 11.81 -12.63 11.78
CA ASN A 87 10.58 -12.69 11.02
C ASN A 87 9.46 -13.29 11.88
N TYR A 88 8.27 -12.71 11.77
CA TYR A 88 7.06 -13.21 12.41
C TYR A 88 6.05 -13.66 11.35
N VAL A 89 5.63 -14.91 11.39
CA VAL A 89 4.71 -15.47 10.38
C VAL A 89 3.56 -16.18 11.08
N ASN A 90 2.35 -15.73 10.80
CA ASN A 90 1.13 -16.30 11.37
C ASN A 90 0.01 -16.35 10.32
N GLY A 91 -0.08 -17.45 9.61
CA GLY A 91 -1.09 -17.66 8.57
C GLY A 91 -0.83 -18.95 7.83
N GLN A 92 -1.86 -19.51 7.24
CA GLN A 92 -1.72 -20.70 6.41
C GLN A 92 -1.00 -20.33 5.10
N ASP A 93 0.04 -21.11 4.76
CA ASP A 93 0.84 -20.92 3.53
C ASP A 93 1.45 -19.50 3.40
N ALA A 94 1.67 -18.85 4.54
CA ALA A 94 2.31 -17.53 4.61
C ALA A 94 3.83 -17.68 4.65
N ASN A 95 4.57 -16.74 4.07
CA ASN A 95 6.01 -16.80 4.02
C ASN A 95 6.66 -15.43 4.28
N ALA A 96 7.79 -15.44 5.01
CA ALA A 96 8.62 -14.27 5.23
C ALA A 96 10.09 -14.60 4.95
N PHE A 97 10.76 -13.76 4.16
CA PHE A 97 12.16 -13.88 3.79
C PHE A 97 12.89 -12.56 4.00
N GLY A 98 13.95 -12.58 4.81
CA GLY A 98 14.77 -11.40 5.09
C GLY A 98 14.84 -11.10 6.58
N ASP A 99 14.79 -9.83 6.97
CA ASP A 99 14.95 -9.39 8.34
C ASP A 99 13.75 -8.57 8.83
N GLY A 100 13.26 -8.87 10.03
CA GLY A 100 12.20 -8.11 10.69
C GLY A 100 10.85 -8.09 9.97
N ASN A 101 10.56 -9.05 9.11
CA ASN A 101 9.31 -9.06 8.36
C ASN A 101 8.17 -9.70 9.15
N ALA A 102 6.94 -9.24 8.89
CA ALA A 102 5.73 -9.75 9.49
C ALA A 102 4.69 -10.16 8.43
N ALA A 103 4.31 -11.44 8.39
CA ALA A 103 3.36 -12.01 7.45
C ALA A 103 2.16 -12.60 8.19
N PHE A 104 0.98 -11.99 8.04
CA PHE A 104 -0.25 -12.40 8.69
C PHE A 104 -1.37 -12.64 7.67
N GLY A 105 -2.11 -13.69 7.89
CA GLY A 105 -3.20 -14.11 7.01
C GLY A 105 -2.79 -15.20 6.02
N HIS A 106 -3.79 -15.79 5.39
CA HIS A 106 -3.57 -16.89 4.46
C HIS A 106 -2.88 -16.40 3.18
N TYR A 107 -1.83 -17.10 2.76
CA TYR A 107 -1.06 -16.78 1.54
C TYR A 107 -0.38 -15.41 1.58
N ALA A 108 -0.11 -14.85 2.75
CA ALA A 108 0.67 -13.62 2.87
C ALA A 108 2.14 -13.88 2.48
N GLN A 109 2.71 -13.03 1.64
CA GLN A 109 4.08 -13.17 1.13
C GLN A 109 4.87 -11.90 1.42
N VAL A 110 5.94 -12.01 2.18
CA VAL A 110 6.75 -10.87 2.61
C VAL A 110 8.23 -11.13 2.31
N PHE A 111 8.87 -10.21 1.59
CA PHE A 111 10.26 -10.32 1.18
C PHE A 111 11.00 -9.00 1.38
N GLY A 112 12.17 -9.07 1.99
CA GLY A 112 13.05 -7.92 2.20
C GLY A 112 13.27 -7.61 3.67
N ASP A 113 13.22 -6.34 4.04
CA ASP A 113 13.55 -5.91 5.40
C ASP A 113 12.41 -5.04 5.98
N THR A 114 11.97 -5.36 7.18
CA THR A 114 10.97 -4.64 7.97
C THR A 114 9.62 -4.42 7.24
N ASN A 115 9.24 -5.36 6.37
CA ASN A 115 7.95 -5.30 5.70
C ASN A 115 6.86 -5.97 6.53
N GLU A 116 5.64 -5.50 6.35
CA GLU A 116 4.46 -5.94 7.07
C GLU A 116 3.30 -6.22 6.12
N ALA A 117 2.73 -7.43 6.16
CA ALA A 117 1.58 -7.81 5.37
C ALA A 117 0.49 -8.42 6.25
N ASN A 118 -0.63 -7.73 6.41
CA ASN A 118 -1.79 -8.15 7.15
C ASN A 118 -3.00 -8.31 6.22
N GLY A 119 -3.40 -9.53 6.00
CA GLY A 119 -4.53 -9.89 5.16
C GLY A 119 -4.28 -11.14 4.32
N ASN A 120 -5.35 -11.66 3.74
CA ASN A 120 -5.26 -12.84 2.89
C ASN A 120 -4.75 -12.47 1.49
N GLN A 121 -3.83 -13.28 0.95
CA GLN A 121 -3.26 -13.07 -0.38
C GLN A 121 -2.57 -11.71 -0.54
N THR A 122 -1.89 -11.25 0.51
CA THR A 122 -1.16 -9.99 0.52
C THR A 122 0.30 -10.18 0.12
N VAL A 123 0.89 -9.14 -0.46
CA VAL A 123 2.31 -9.11 -0.82
C VAL A 123 2.95 -7.82 -0.30
N ALA A 124 4.08 -7.95 0.41
CA ALA A 124 4.94 -6.83 0.74
C ALA A 124 6.38 -7.18 0.33
N TYR A 125 6.95 -6.41 -0.58
CA TYR A 125 8.27 -6.66 -1.14
C TYR A 125 9.14 -5.40 -1.13
N GLY A 126 10.32 -5.48 -0.49
CA GLY A 126 11.30 -4.39 -0.47
C GLY A 126 11.67 -3.97 0.96
N TYR A 127 11.56 -2.70 1.27
CA TYR A 127 11.95 -2.15 2.57
C TYR A 127 10.81 -1.35 3.21
N ASN A 128 10.46 -1.68 4.43
CA ASN A 128 9.50 -0.95 5.26
C ASN A 128 8.15 -0.66 4.56
N ASN A 129 7.63 -1.65 3.82
CA ASN A 129 6.29 -1.57 3.25
C ASN A 129 5.27 -2.11 4.24
N ILE A 130 4.09 -1.48 4.30
CA ILE A 130 2.99 -1.86 5.17
C ILE A 130 1.74 -2.13 4.33
N VAL A 131 1.18 -3.33 4.44
CA VAL A 131 -0.08 -3.75 3.81
C VAL A 131 -1.06 -4.18 4.90
N GLY A 132 -2.10 -3.39 5.14
CA GLY A 132 -2.96 -3.55 6.30
C GLY A 132 -2.37 -2.90 7.55
N GLU A 133 -3.16 -2.73 8.57
CA GLU A 133 -2.70 -2.18 9.85
C GLU A 133 -2.73 -3.26 10.91
N PHE A 134 -1.73 -3.27 11.80
CA PHE A 134 -1.74 -4.07 13.01
C PHE A 134 -2.28 -3.24 14.17
N GLN A 135 -3.19 -3.83 14.91
CA GLN A 135 -3.42 -3.34 16.25
C GLN A 135 -2.41 -4.02 17.18
N ALA A 136 -1.61 -3.22 17.85
CA ALA A 136 -0.79 -3.72 18.96
C ALA A 136 -1.71 -4.39 19.97
N ALA A 137 -1.49 -5.68 20.25
CA ALA A 137 -2.31 -6.41 21.18
C ALA A 137 -2.22 -5.80 22.58
N ALA A 138 -3.34 -5.77 23.26
CA ALA A 138 -3.44 -5.30 24.64
C ALA A 138 -2.77 -6.25 25.66
N SER A 139 -2.13 -7.33 25.22
CA SER A 139 -1.48 -8.31 26.08
C SER A 139 -0.10 -8.71 25.55
N PRO A 140 0.94 -8.72 26.40
CA PRO A 140 2.29 -9.11 26.00
C PRO A 140 2.44 -10.60 25.62
N THR A 141 1.42 -11.42 25.77
CA THR A 141 1.40 -12.84 25.41
C THR A 141 0.72 -13.12 24.07
N ASP A 142 0.08 -12.12 23.44
CA ASP A 142 -0.62 -12.26 22.15
C ASP A 142 -0.31 -11.04 21.28
N SER A 143 0.98 -10.85 21.01
CA SER A 143 1.51 -9.60 20.50
C SER A 143 1.10 -9.25 19.06
N HIS A 144 0.46 -10.18 18.32
CA HIS A 144 0.15 -9.95 16.91
C HIS A 144 -1.14 -10.69 16.53
N ARG A 145 -2.26 -10.11 16.88
CA ARG A 145 -3.56 -10.61 16.43
C ARG A 145 -3.96 -9.91 15.14
N VAL A 146 -4.21 -10.69 14.10
CA VAL A 146 -4.85 -10.18 12.88
C VAL A 146 -6.26 -9.69 13.24
N ASP A 147 -6.47 -8.40 13.17
CA ASP A 147 -7.81 -7.84 13.19
C ASP A 147 -8.34 -7.87 11.75
N PRO A 148 -9.36 -8.67 11.43
CA PRO A 148 -9.91 -8.74 10.09
C PRO A 148 -10.46 -7.39 9.60
N THR A 149 -10.75 -6.45 10.50
CA THR A 149 -11.20 -5.09 10.14
C THR A 149 -10.06 -4.20 9.66
N THR A 150 -8.80 -4.58 9.97
CA THR A 150 -7.59 -3.85 9.56
C THR A 150 -6.82 -4.55 8.45
N ALA A 151 -7.32 -5.69 7.96
CA ALA A 151 -6.70 -6.43 6.88
C ALA A 151 -6.88 -5.72 5.52
N ALA A 152 -5.86 -5.75 4.67
CA ALA A 152 -5.92 -5.28 3.29
C ALA A 152 -5.83 -6.46 2.33
N ASN A 153 -6.90 -7.25 2.22
CA ASN A 153 -6.89 -8.48 1.44
C ASN A 153 -6.56 -8.27 -0.05
N ARG A 154 -5.84 -9.21 -0.65
CA ARG A 154 -5.46 -9.21 -2.08
C ARG A 154 -4.71 -7.94 -2.50
N SER A 155 -3.99 -7.32 -1.59
CA SER A 155 -3.27 -6.07 -1.83
C SER A 155 -1.76 -6.27 -1.88
N ALA A 156 -1.06 -5.40 -2.61
CA ALA A 156 0.37 -5.52 -2.82
C ALA A 156 1.10 -4.18 -2.65
N ALA A 157 2.15 -4.17 -1.84
CA ALA A 157 3.08 -3.06 -1.73
C ALA A 157 4.48 -3.51 -2.15
N VAL A 158 5.05 -2.85 -3.15
CA VAL A 158 6.37 -3.19 -3.70
C VAL A 158 7.24 -1.94 -3.81
N GLY A 159 8.42 -2.01 -3.19
CA GLY A 159 9.39 -0.91 -3.18
C GLY A 159 9.79 -0.50 -1.77
N VAL A 160 9.75 0.79 -1.47
CA VAL A 160 10.23 1.35 -0.21
C VAL A 160 9.17 2.21 0.46
N GLN A 161 8.87 1.94 1.72
CA GLN A 161 7.98 2.77 2.55
C GLN A 161 6.58 3.01 1.95
N ASN A 162 6.07 2.06 1.16
CA ASN A 162 4.70 2.14 0.70
C ASN A 162 3.73 1.69 1.80
N LYS A 163 2.60 2.36 1.92
CA LYS A 163 1.56 2.04 2.91
C LYS A 163 0.21 1.82 2.24
N ILE A 164 -0.38 0.66 2.50
CA ILE A 164 -1.78 0.34 2.16
C ILE A 164 -2.53 0.16 3.48
N ALA A 165 -3.49 1.01 3.76
CA ALA A 165 -4.27 0.97 4.99
C ALA A 165 -5.15 -0.29 5.08
N GLY A 166 -5.47 -0.71 6.29
CA GLY A 166 -6.45 -1.76 6.53
C GLY A 166 -7.81 -1.45 5.88
N GLY A 167 -8.48 -2.47 5.35
CA GLY A 167 -9.73 -2.30 4.60
C GLY A 167 -9.59 -1.87 3.13
N ALA A 168 -8.40 -1.44 2.68
CA ALA A 168 -8.14 -1.16 1.27
C ALA A 168 -7.87 -2.47 0.51
N GLU A 169 -8.91 -3.17 0.09
CA GLU A 169 -8.80 -4.44 -0.62
C GLU A 169 -8.44 -4.28 -2.10
N ASN A 170 -7.74 -5.27 -2.67
CA ASN A 170 -7.27 -5.27 -4.07
C ASN A 170 -6.46 -4.02 -4.44
N ALA A 171 -5.81 -3.39 -3.48
CA ALA A 171 -5.03 -2.17 -3.68
C ALA A 171 -3.59 -2.48 -4.07
N THR A 172 -2.98 -1.62 -4.86
CA THR A 172 -1.59 -1.75 -5.28
C THR A 172 -0.82 -0.45 -5.03
N ALA A 173 0.33 -0.56 -4.35
CA ALA A 173 1.28 0.52 -4.18
C ALA A 173 2.65 0.09 -4.70
N PHE A 174 3.17 0.76 -5.72
CA PHE A 174 4.45 0.43 -6.35
C PHE A 174 5.37 1.65 -6.41
N GLY A 175 6.58 1.55 -5.84
CA GLY A 175 7.58 2.62 -5.85
C GLY A 175 8.01 3.04 -4.44
N VAL A 176 8.01 4.33 -4.15
CA VAL A 176 8.55 4.87 -2.89
C VAL A 176 7.53 5.78 -2.21
N GLY A 177 7.24 5.51 -0.94
CA GLY A 177 6.42 6.37 -0.09
C GLY A 177 4.98 6.59 -0.55
N ASN A 178 4.43 5.69 -1.37
CA ASN A 178 3.05 5.80 -1.80
C ASN A 178 2.10 5.42 -0.66
N THR A 179 0.96 6.10 -0.58
CA THR A 179 -0.07 5.83 0.42
C THR A 179 -1.41 5.54 -0.25
N VAL A 180 -1.97 4.37 0.04
CA VAL A 180 -3.36 4.03 -0.22
C VAL A 180 -4.08 3.99 1.11
N SER A 181 -4.99 4.91 1.33
CA SER A 181 -5.72 5.06 2.59
C SER A 181 -7.22 4.84 2.40
N ILE A 182 -7.88 4.52 3.50
CA ILE A 182 -9.33 4.62 3.58
C ILE A 182 -9.65 6.09 3.85
N ALA A 183 -10.35 6.75 2.95
CA ALA A 183 -10.86 8.08 3.26
C ALA A 183 -12.09 7.95 4.15
N ASP A 184 -12.08 8.61 5.29
CA ASP A 184 -13.30 8.85 6.07
C ASP A 184 -14.12 9.91 5.33
N HIS A 185 -14.95 9.45 4.42
CA HIS A 185 -15.81 10.33 3.64
C HIS A 185 -17.15 10.52 4.35
N SER A 186 -17.21 11.48 5.24
CA SER A 186 -18.47 12.19 5.50
C SER A 186 -18.83 13.03 4.27
N PHE A 187 -19.05 12.37 3.13
CA PHE A 187 -19.40 13.04 1.90
C PHE A 187 -20.83 13.52 2.00
N ARG A 188 -21.03 14.82 2.01
CA ARG A 188 -22.32 15.41 1.69
C ARG A 188 -22.48 15.33 0.19
N ASP A 189 -23.11 14.26 -0.29
CA ASP A 189 -23.64 14.24 -1.64
C ASP A 189 -24.69 15.34 -1.75
N ARG A 190 -24.49 16.26 -2.69
CA ARG A 190 -25.51 17.27 -2.95
C ARG A 190 -26.61 16.65 -3.78
N THR A 191 -27.72 16.40 -3.14
CA THR A 191 -28.98 15.93 -3.71
C THR A 191 -29.62 16.99 -4.59
N SER A 192 -28.97 17.53 -5.63
CA SER A 192 -29.62 18.46 -6.54
C SER A 192 -29.98 17.89 -7.91
N ASP A 193 -29.56 16.66 -8.22
CA ASP A 193 -29.69 16.09 -9.57
C ASP A 193 -30.43 14.74 -9.63
N ASN A 194 -31.35 14.43 -8.70
CA ASN A 194 -32.13 13.17 -8.70
C ASN A 194 -31.32 11.86 -8.81
N GLU A 195 -30.06 11.87 -8.48
CA GLU A 195 -29.31 10.64 -8.29
C GLU A 195 -29.66 10.07 -6.90
N PRO A 196 -29.89 8.76 -6.77
CA PRO A 196 -30.26 8.17 -5.49
C PRO A 196 -29.15 8.46 -4.45
N ASP A 197 -29.60 8.99 -3.32
CA ASP A 197 -28.79 9.27 -2.14
C ASP A 197 -27.81 8.12 -1.84
N SER A 198 -26.51 8.38 -1.96
CA SER A 198 -25.45 7.45 -1.61
C SER A 198 -25.25 7.28 -0.09
N ALA A 199 -26.16 7.83 0.73
CA ALA A 199 -26.16 7.66 2.19
C ALA A 199 -26.32 6.19 2.64
N THR A 200 -26.60 5.26 1.71
CA THR A 200 -26.66 3.81 1.97
C THR A 200 -25.44 3.06 1.46
N ARG A 201 -24.34 3.71 1.08
CA ARG A 201 -23.11 2.98 0.81
C ARG A 201 -22.56 2.47 2.12
N GLN A 202 -22.70 1.16 2.30
CA GLN A 202 -22.16 0.39 3.41
C GLN A 202 -20.74 0.84 3.77
N ALA A 203 -20.50 1.03 5.05
CA ALA A 203 -19.16 1.11 5.61
C ALA A 203 -18.39 -0.16 5.22
N GLY A 204 -17.59 -0.11 4.16
CA GLY A 204 -16.85 -1.25 3.67
C GLY A 204 -16.07 -0.89 2.41
N SER A 205 -14.75 -0.98 2.50
CA SER A 205 -13.81 -0.97 1.38
C SER A 205 -13.63 0.36 0.65
N TYR A 206 -13.36 1.44 1.34
CA TYR A 206 -12.80 2.65 0.71
C TYR A 206 -11.31 2.40 0.39
N GLY A 207 -10.84 2.88 -0.77
CA GLY A 207 -9.50 2.60 -1.27
C GLY A 207 -9.37 1.23 -1.95
N ALA A 208 -10.47 0.48 -2.10
CA ALA A 208 -10.49 -0.78 -2.81
C ALA A 208 -10.21 -0.59 -4.32
N ASN A 209 -9.57 -1.59 -4.93
CA ASN A 209 -9.21 -1.59 -6.35
C ASN A 209 -8.35 -0.38 -6.77
N SER A 210 -7.63 0.22 -5.83
CA SER A 210 -6.89 1.46 -6.04
C SER A 210 -5.44 1.22 -6.40
N VAL A 211 -4.85 2.15 -7.17
CA VAL A 211 -3.48 2.01 -7.68
C VAL A 211 -2.67 3.27 -7.39
N ALA A 212 -1.53 3.12 -6.72
CA ALA A 212 -0.55 4.17 -6.50
C ALA A 212 0.82 3.73 -7.09
N VAL A 213 1.31 4.41 -8.11
CA VAL A 213 2.58 4.06 -8.77
C VAL A 213 3.52 5.27 -8.88
N GLY A 214 4.72 5.13 -8.34
CA GLY A 214 5.75 6.17 -8.41
C GLY A 214 6.26 6.62 -7.04
N ASN A 215 6.31 7.92 -6.80
CA ASN A 215 6.89 8.47 -5.58
C ASN A 215 5.89 9.35 -4.82
N SER A 216 5.66 9.05 -3.56
CA SER A 216 4.85 9.85 -2.63
C SER A 216 3.44 10.17 -3.14
N ASN A 217 2.83 9.26 -3.89
CA ASN A 217 1.46 9.42 -4.34
C ASN A 217 0.46 9.08 -3.23
N THR A 218 -0.69 9.74 -3.24
CA THR A 218 -1.78 9.52 -2.28
C THR A 218 -3.03 9.09 -3.01
N VAL A 219 -3.59 7.96 -2.60
CA VAL A 219 -4.87 7.45 -3.08
C VAL A 219 -5.76 7.18 -1.89
N SER A 220 -6.99 7.66 -1.93
CA SER A 220 -7.96 7.41 -0.85
C SER A 220 -9.39 7.10 -1.34
N GLY A 221 -9.65 7.19 -2.63
CA GLY A 221 -10.94 6.81 -3.22
C GLY A 221 -10.98 5.37 -3.74
N ASP A 222 -12.16 4.78 -3.85
CA ASP A 222 -12.34 3.48 -4.50
C ASP A 222 -12.08 3.57 -5.99
N ALA A 223 -11.43 2.54 -6.55
CA ALA A 223 -11.04 2.50 -7.96
C ALA A 223 -10.27 3.76 -8.42
N ALA A 224 -9.58 4.40 -7.48
CA ALA A 224 -8.81 5.61 -7.76
C ALA A 224 -7.38 5.27 -8.20
N ILE A 225 -6.81 6.11 -9.06
CA ILE A 225 -5.50 5.89 -9.66
C ILE A 225 -4.63 7.14 -9.47
N ALA A 226 -3.46 6.99 -8.84
CA ALA A 226 -2.44 8.04 -8.78
C ALA A 226 -1.11 7.51 -9.33
N ILE A 227 -0.62 8.12 -10.42
CA ILE A 227 0.62 7.72 -11.08
C ILE A 227 1.52 8.93 -11.26
N GLY A 228 2.76 8.84 -10.76
CA GLY A 228 3.75 9.90 -10.92
C GLY A 228 4.49 10.23 -9.63
N SER A 229 4.68 11.51 -9.36
CA SER A 229 5.30 11.99 -8.12
C SER A 229 4.36 12.97 -7.42
N LYS A 230 4.02 12.69 -6.18
CA LYS A 230 3.11 13.49 -5.35
C LYS A 230 1.72 13.71 -5.99
N SER A 231 1.29 12.78 -6.84
CA SER A 231 -0.06 12.79 -7.40
C SER A 231 -1.09 12.42 -6.35
N GLN A 232 -2.28 13.01 -6.43
CA GLN A 232 -3.35 12.81 -5.45
C GLN A 232 -4.67 12.44 -6.14
N ALA A 233 -5.20 11.26 -5.85
CA ALA A 233 -6.50 10.77 -6.28
C ALA A 233 -7.33 10.42 -5.04
N THR A 234 -8.17 11.36 -4.57
CA THR A 234 -8.71 11.29 -3.21
C THR A 234 -10.17 10.83 -3.11
N LEU A 235 -10.91 10.77 -4.21
CA LEU A 235 -12.29 10.28 -4.22
C LEU A 235 -12.50 9.17 -5.24
N SER A 236 -13.65 8.51 -5.17
CA SER A 236 -13.98 7.35 -6.00
C SER A 236 -13.86 7.64 -7.49
N ASN A 237 -13.26 6.70 -8.23
CA ASN A 237 -13.00 6.80 -9.66
C ASN A 237 -12.15 8.02 -10.08
N ALA A 238 -11.43 8.63 -9.14
CA ALA A 238 -10.51 9.72 -9.45
C ALA A 238 -9.23 9.20 -10.11
N THR A 239 -8.73 9.91 -11.11
CA THR A 239 -7.48 9.57 -11.81
C THR A 239 -6.54 10.76 -11.82
N ALA A 240 -5.37 10.65 -11.20
CA ALA A 240 -4.32 11.67 -11.17
C ALA A 240 -3.02 11.11 -11.76
N ILE A 241 -2.58 11.61 -12.90
CA ILE A 241 -1.37 11.15 -13.59
C ILE A 241 -0.44 12.33 -13.88
N GLY A 242 0.74 12.35 -13.26
CA GLY A 242 1.73 13.40 -13.48
C GLY A 242 2.53 13.74 -12.23
N ASN A 243 3.27 14.83 -12.29
CA ASN A 243 3.93 15.39 -11.11
C ASN A 243 2.95 16.36 -10.43
N THR A 244 2.61 16.13 -9.19
CA THR A 244 1.64 16.95 -8.42
C THR A 244 0.26 17.11 -9.10
N ALA A 245 -0.15 16.14 -9.89
CA ALA A 245 -1.50 16.10 -10.43
C ALA A 245 -2.51 15.84 -9.30
N THR A 246 -3.66 16.53 -9.32
CA THR A 246 -4.68 16.44 -8.27
C THR A 246 -6.05 16.16 -8.87
N ALA A 247 -6.64 15.02 -8.54
CA ALA A 247 -8.01 14.65 -8.85
C ALA A 247 -8.73 14.39 -7.52
N ASN A 248 -9.48 15.37 -7.02
CA ASN A 248 -9.99 15.37 -5.65
C ASN A 248 -11.52 15.40 -5.53
N ARG A 249 -12.21 14.99 -6.60
CA ARG A 249 -13.66 14.78 -6.64
C ARG A 249 -14.01 13.47 -7.36
N VAL A 250 -15.26 13.04 -7.21
CA VAL A 250 -15.74 11.78 -7.81
C VAL A 250 -15.66 11.82 -9.32
N GLY A 251 -15.04 10.79 -9.90
CA GLY A 251 -14.92 10.63 -11.35
C GLY A 251 -14.07 11.70 -12.04
N THR A 252 -13.22 12.42 -11.31
CA THR A 252 -12.35 13.45 -11.90
C THR A 252 -11.10 12.86 -12.53
N ILE A 253 -10.60 13.51 -13.59
CA ILE A 253 -9.40 13.10 -14.30
C ILE A 253 -8.44 14.29 -14.40
N ALA A 254 -7.25 14.17 -13.80
CA ALA A 254 -6.17 15.14 -13.88
C ALA A 254 -4.91 14.50 -14.49
N ILE A 255 -4.55 14.89 -15.70
CA ILE A 255 -3.40 14.34 -16.41
C ILE A 255 -2.45 15.47 -16.84
N GLY A 256 -1.24 15.44 -16.30
CA GLY A 256 -0.20 16.43 -16.58
C GLY A 256 0.43 16.97 -15.30
N THR A 257 1.59 17.61 -15.44
CA THR A 257 2.25 18.25 -14.30
C THR A 257 1.38 19.39 -13.78
N ARG A 258 1.05 19.37 -12.50
CA ARG A 258 0.17 20.32 -11.81
C ARG A 258 -1.24 20.44 -12.40
N ALA A 259 -1.71 19.44 -13.15
CA ALA A 259 -3.10 19.40 -13.57
C ALA A 259 -4.02 19.25 -12.34
N GLN A 260 -5.13 19.99 -12.31
CA GLN A 260 -6.12 19.90 -11.24
C GLN A 260 -7.52 19.69 -11.81
N ALA A 261 -8.17 18.62 -11.38
CA ALA A 261 -9.56 18.33 -11.67
C ALA A 261 -10.32 18.12 -10.35
N GLY A 262 -11.35 18.90 -10.12
CA GLY A 262 -12.08 18.90 -8.86
C GLY A 262 -12.01 20.24 -8.13
N ASP A 263 -12.09 20.20 -6.81
CA ASP A 263 -11.96 21.43 -6.01
C ASP A 263 -10.59 22.06 -6.18
N PHE A 264 -10.58 23.37 -6.27
CA PHE A 264 -9.36 24.11 -6.42
C PHE A 264 -8.53 24.07 -5.13
N VAL A 265 -7.30 23.61 -5.26
CA VAL A 265 -6.31 23.65 -4.19
C VAL A 265 -5.22 24.65 -4.61
N ALA A 266 -5.23 25.82 -4.00
CA ALA A 266 -4.24 26.84 -4.29
C ALA A 266 -2.83 26.39 -3.87
N ASN A 267 -1.86 26.51 -4.78
CA ASN A 267 -0.45 26.42 -4.43
C ASN A 267 0.10 27.83 -4.23
N PRO A 268 0.49 28.23 -3.01
CA PRO A 268 0.94 29.59 -2.73
C PRO A 268 2.22 29.99 -3.48
N ASN A 269 2.96 29.02 -4.02
CA ASN A 269 4.17 29.24 -4.80
C ASN A 269 3.91 29.44 -6.30
N VAL A 270 2.65 29.43 -6.74
CA VAL A 270 2.26 29.59 -8.15
C VAL A 270 1.47 30.89 -8.30
N VAL A 271 2.03 31.88 -8.99
CA VAL A 271 1.40 33.18 -9.15
C VAL A 271 0.04 33.13 -9.81
N THR A 272 -0.16 32.18 -10.75
CA THR A 272 -1.45 31.95 -11.41
C THR A 272 -2.51 31.44 -10.46
N ASP A 273 -2.14 30.69 -9.42
CA ASP A 273 -3.08 30.18 -8.42
C ASP A 273 -3.62 31.28 -7.50
N ALA A 274 -2.81 32.27 -7.17
CA ALA A 274 -3.24 33.47 -6.41
C ALA A 274 -4.26 34.30 -7.21
N GLN A 275 -4.06 34.43 -8.51
CA GLN A 275 -5.00 35.14 -9.40
C GLN A 275 -6.32 34.35 -9.55
N LEU A 276 -6.25 33.04 -9.58
CA LEU A 276 -7.39 32.16 -9.69
C LEU A 276 -8.21 32.13 -8.40
N ALA A 277 -7.58 32.09 -7.24
CA ALA A 277 -8.24 32.11 -5.94
C ALA A 277 -9.19 33.33 -5.80
N GLY A 278 -8.79 34.48 -6.33
CA GLY A 278 -9.63 35.67 -6.36
C GLY A 278 -10.85 35.61 -7.30
N LYS A 279 -10.83 34.72 -8.29
CA LYS A 279 -11.94 34.50 -9.24
C LYS A 279 -12.93 33.41 -8.79
N LEU A 280 -12.47 32.50 -7.90
CA LEU A 280 -13.23 31.33 -7.44
C LEU A 280 -14.04 31.57 -6.17
N SER A 281 -14.13 32.80 -5.67
CA SER A 281 -14.54 33.14 -4.30
C SER A 281 -15.98 32.81 -3.91
N ALA A 282 -16.82 32.18 -4.74
CA ALA A 282 -18.22 31.93 -4.38
C ALA A 282 -18.86 30.60 -4.80
N ARG A 283 -18.25 29.76 -5.64
CA ARG A 283 -18.95 28.58 -6.18
C ARG A 283 -18.07 27.33 -6.34
N GLN A 284 -17.54 26.82 -5.25
CA GLN A 284 -16.93 25.48 -5.26
C GLN A 284 -17.98 24.42 -4.87
N ASP A 285 -19.04 24.34 -5.62
CA ASP A 285 -20.08 23.37 -5.39
C ASP A 285 -19.89 22.13 -6.25
N GLY A 286 -18.90 21.27 -5.80
CA GLY A 286 -18.79 19.91 -6.30
C GLY A 286 -18.34 19.80 -7.76
N ALA A 287 -17.04 19.90 -8.02
CA ALA A 287 -16.45 19.74 -9.35
C ALA A 287 -16.34 18.26 -9.79
N ASP A 288 -17.36 17.44 -9.51
CA ASP A 288 -17.38 16.04 -9.89
C ASP A 288 -17.33 15.89 -11.43
N ARG A 289 -16.70 14.79 -11.88
CA ARG A 289 -16.59 14.44 -13.30
C ARG A 289 -15.86 15.50 -14.14
N ALA A 290 -15.05 16.34 -13.49
CA ALA A 290 -14.21 17.32 -14.20
C ALA A 290 -12.99 16.65 -14.84
N VAL A 291 -12.53 17.18 -15.97
CA VAL A 291 -11.37 16.64 -16.72
C VAL A 291 -10.36 17.76 -16.97
N ALA A 292 -9.15 17.60 -16.45
CA ALA A 292 -8.02 18.50 -16.66
C ALA A 292 -6.87 17.75 -17.34
N VAL A 293 -6.52 18.09 -18.56
CA VAL A 293 -5.44 17.46 -19.31
C VAL A 293 -4.46 18.51 -19.86
N GLY A 294 -3.24 18.48 -19.37
CA GLY A 294 -2.18 19.40 -19.77
C GLY A 294 -1.38 19.96 -18.58
N TYR A 295 -0.27 20.59 -18.87
CA TYR A 295 0.54 21.29 -17.87
C TYR A 295 -0.27 22.43 -17.25
N GLU A 296 -0.40 22.45 -15.94
CA GLU A 296 -1.17 23.47 -15.20
C GLU A 296 -2.61 23.68 -15.67
N SER A 297 -3.24 22.68 -16.28
CA SER A 297 -4.67 22.73 -16.62
C SER A 297 -5.54 22.70 -15.36
N ARG A 298 -6.67 23.44 -15.37
CA ARG A 298 -7.58 23.58 -14.23
C ARG A 298 -9.03 23.37 -14.67
N ALA A 299 -9.66 22.29 -14.18
CA ALA A 299 -11.08 22.01 -14.37
C ALA A 299 -11.76 21.97 -12.99
N VAL A 300 -12.45 23.06 -12.63
CA VAL A 300 -12.91 23.31 -11.26
C VAL A 300 -14.44 23.34 -11.16
N GLY A 301 -15.15 23.30 -12.26
CA GLY A 301 -16.60 23.24 -12.31
C GLY A 301 -17.11 21.80 -12.46
N TYR A 302 -18.35 21.55 -12.08
CA TYR A 302 -19.03 20.28 -12.32
C TYR A 302 -19.08 19.94 -13.82
N LYS A 303 -18.64 18.75 -14.20
CA LYS A 303 -18.52 18.33 -15.61
C LYS A 303 -17.73 19.30 -16.49
N SER A 304 -16.80 20.04 -15.92
CA SER A 304 -15.96 20.95 -16.69
C SER A 304 -14.81 20.25 -17.38
N ASN A 305 -14.35 20.79 -18.51
CA ASN A 305 -13.25 20.21 -19.28
C ASN A 305 -12.20 21.28 -19.59
N ALA A 306 -10.95 21.06 -19.14
CA ALA A 306 -9.80 21.92 -19.41
C ALA A 306 -8.72 21.11 -20.11
N ILE A 307 -8.54 21.29 -21.40
CA ILE A 307 -7.61 20.52 -22.23
C ILE A 307 -6.62 21.46 -22.92
N GLY A 308 -5.37 21.39 -22.53
CA GLY A 308 -4.29 22.23 -23.01
C GLY A 308 -3.40 22.75 -21.89
N SER A 309 -2.20 23.18 -22.23
CA SER A 309 -1.29 23.82 -21.24
C SER A 309 -1.91 25.12 -20.75
N GLY A 310 -2.07 25.25 -19.44
CA GLY A 310 -2.69 26.43 -18.83
C GLY A 310 -4.16 26.66 -19.18
N ALA A 311 -4.88 25.66 -19.66
CA ALA A 311 -6.32 25.75 -19.94
C ALA A 311 -7.12 25.82 -18.62
N TRP A 312 -8.14 26.70 -18.56
CA TRP A 312 -8.98 26.91 -17.37
C TRP A 312 -10.47 26.77 -17.70
N ALA A 313 -11.13 25.81 -17.10
CA ALA A 313 -12.57 25.63 -17.11
C ALA A 313 -13.07 25.77 -15.67
N LEU A 314 -13.57 26.97 -15.31
CA LEU A 314 -13.73 27.39 -13.92
C LEU A 314 -15.14 27.29 -13.38
N ASP A 315 -16.13 27.03 -14.21
CA ASP A 315 -17.52 26.94 -13.77
C ASP A 315 -18.19 25.69 -14.37
N ASN A 316 -19.41 25.39 -13.92
CA ASN A 316 -20.12 24.19 -14.28
C ASN A 316 -20.34 24.08 -15.80
N HIS A 317 -20.17 22.87 -16.35
CA HIS A 317 -20.33 22.60 -17.77
C HIS A 317 -19.45 23.45 -18.70
N SER A 318 -18.43 24.13 -18.15
CA SER A 318 -17.50 24.92 -18.95
C SER A 318 -16.50 24.04 -19.70
N THR A 319 -16.09 24.47 -20.88
CA THR A 319 -15.12 23.76 -21.71
C THR A 319 -14.06 24.73 -22.25
N ALA A 320 -12.80 24.49 -21.90
CA ALA A 320 -11.63 25.23 -22.39
C ALA A 320 -10.68 24.28 -23.10
N ILE A 321 -10.52 24.41 -24.41
CA ILE A 321 -9.64 23.57 -25.24
C ILE A 321 -8.66 24.45 -25.99
N GLY A 322 -7.40 24.32 -25.69
CA GLY A 322 -6.30 25.08 -26.28
C GLY A 322 -5.33 25.59 -25.20
N SER A 323 -4.12 25.96 -25.62
CA SER A 323 -3.16 26.53 -24.69
C SER A 323 -3.66 27.86 -24.14
N SER A 324 -3.72 27.98 -22.82
CA SER A 324 -4.22 29.17 -22.11
C SER A 324 -5.68 29.58 -22.44
N ALA A 325 -6.48 28.67 -22.97
CA ALA A 325 -7.91 28.91 -23.16
C ALA A 325 -8.63 29.04 -21.81
N GLN A 326 -9.60 29.99 -21.69
CA GLN A 326 -10.26 30.30 -20.42
C GLN A 326 -11.79 30.33 -20.57
N ALA A 327 -12.49 29.34 -20.07
CA ALA A 327 -13.93 29.29 -19.94
C ALA A 327 -14.33 29.53 -18.47
N THR A 328 -14.71 30.77 -18.14
CA THR A 328 -14.83 31.25 -16.75
C THR A 328 -16.26 31.36 -16.24
N ALA A 329 -17.24 31.08 -17.07
CA ALA A 329 -18.67 31.15 -16.71
C ALA A 329 -19.38 29.83 -16.96
N ASN A 330 -20.55 29.67 -16.36
CA ASN A 330 -21.38 28.49 -16.51
C ASN A 330 -21.74 28.26 -18.00
N HIS A 331 -21.57 27.04 -18.48
CA HIS A 331 -21.74 26.66 -19.89
C HIS A 331 -20.80 27.39 -20.88
N ALA A 332 -19.83 28.13 -20.42
CA ALA A 332 -18.88 28.82 -21.30
C ALA A 332 -18.02 27.84 -22.12
N GLN A 333 -17.71 28.22 -23.34
CA GLN A 333 -16.84 27.47 -24.23
C GLN A 333 -15.73 28.36 -24.78
N ALA A 334 -14.50 27.93 -24.67
CA ALA A 334 -13.32 28.59 -25.19
C ALA A 334 -12.49 27.61 -26.01
N PHE A 335 -12.37 27.85 -27.31
CA PHE A 335 -11.67 26.97 -28.24
C PHE A 335 -10.58 27.75 -28.95
N GLY A 336 -9.35 27.31 -28.85
CA GLY A 336 -8.18 27.94 -29.46
C GLY A 336 -7.17 28.42 -28.43
N ALA A 337 -5.99 28.78 -28.91
CA ALA A 337 -4.94 29.28 -28.03
C ALA A 337 -5.27 30.71 -27.55
N GLY A 338 -5.32 30.92 -26.24
CA GLY A 338 -5.60 32.21 -25.62
C GLY A 338 -7.06 32.68 -25.76
N ALA A 339 -8.00 31.76 -26.10
CA ALA A 339 -9.42 32.05 -26.22
C ALA A 339 -10.07 32.39 -24.88
#